data_c4305d0eab792f1e5c7e1918e8d8085d
#
_entry.id   c4305d0eab792f1e5c7e1918e8d8085d
#
_cell.length_a   1.000
_cell.length_b   1.000
_cell.length_c   1.000
_cell.angle_alpha   90.00
_cell.angle_beta   90.00
_cell.angle_gamma   90.00
#
_symmetry.space_group_name_H-M   'P 1'
#
loop_
_entity.id
_entity.type
_entity.pdbx_description
1 polymer ?
#
loop_
_entity_poly.entity_id
_entity_poly.type
_entity_poly.pdbx_seq_one_letter_code
_entity_poly.pdbx_strand_id
1 'polypeptide(L)'
;MAAGAQILVVEDNGKNMKLFRDVLLAKGYRTLEATTGEEAVALAVEHSPDLVLMDIQLPDIDGVAALGRLRAEARTASVPVLALTAQAMEGDRERFLAAGFDGYISKPVNLAEFVATVEIYCEGGSQ
;
A
#
# COMPACT_ATOMS: atom_id res chain seq x y z
N MET A 1 -19.25 0.03 0.81
CA MET A 1 -18.89 -1.37 0.88
C MET A 1 -17.46 -1.58 0.41
N ALA A 2 -16.73 -2.39 1.13
CA ALA A 2 -15.33 -2.66 0.81
C ALA A 2 -15.17 -3.58 -0.41
N ALA A 3 -16.13 -4.46 -0.64
CA ALA A 3 -16.07 -5.38 -1.79
C ALA A 3 -16.02 -4.58 -3.09
N GLY A 4 -15.04 -4.91 -3.93
CA GLY A 4 -14.82 -4.18 -5.17
C GLY A 4 -13.87 -3.00 -5.07
N ALA A 5 -13.41 -2.65 -3.86
CA ALA A 5 -12.41 -1.60 -3.71
C ALA A 5 -11.13 -1.99 -4.46
N GLN A 6 -10.47 -1.01 -5.04
CA GLN A 6 -9.26 -1.22 -5.82
C GLN A 6 -8.02 -0.92 -4.98
N ILE A 7 -7.11 -1.86 -4.92
CA ILE A 7 -5.91 -1.76 -4.11
C ILE A 7 -4.68 -1.88 -5.00
N LEU A 8 -3.81 -0.88 -4.92
CA LEU A 8 -2.53 -0.92 -5.62
C LEU A 8 -1.50 -1.55 -4.70
N VAL A 9 -0.90 -2.65 -5.14
CA VAL A 9 0.15 -3.34 -4.40
C VAL A 9 1.48 -3.05 -5.08
N VAL A 10 2.42 -2.47 -4.33
CA VAL A 10 3.74 -2.12 -4.84
C VAL A 10 4.77 -3.00 -4.13
N GLU A 11 5.29 -3.97 -4.85
CA GLU A 11 6.16 -5.00 -4.29
C GLU A 11 7.02 -5.58 -5.42
N ASP A 12 8.33 -5.59 -5.25
CA ASP A 12 9.22 -6.12 -6.28
C ASP A 12 9.48 -7.62 -6.17
N ASN A 13 9.14 -8.23 -5.03
CA ASN A 13 9.28 -9.67 -4.84
C ASN A 13 8.05 -10.39 -5.40
N GLY A 14 8.25 -11.22 -6.41
CA GLY A 14 7.16 -11.90 -7.10
C GLY A 14 6.34 -12.83 -6.22
N LYS A 15 6.98 -13.49 -5.24
CA LYS A 15 6.27 -14.39 -4.32
C LYS A 15 5.35 -13.60 -3.39
N ASN A 16 5.84 -12.47 -2.88
CA ASN A 16 5.03 -11.60 -2.03
C ASN A 16 3.89 -10.98 -2.82
N MET A 17 4.16 -10.53 -4.04
CA MET A 17 3.14 -9.95 -4.90
C MET A 17 2.01 -10.96 -5.15
N LYS A 18 2.37 -12.20 -5.50
CA LYS A 18 1.38 -13.24 -5.73
C LYS A 18 0.54 -13.50 -4.48
N LEU A 19 1.20 -13.59 -3.32
CA LEU A 19 0.51 -13.84 -2.06
C LEU A 19 -0.50 -12.72 -1.75
N PHE A 20 -0.06 -11.48 -1.83
CA PHE A 20 -0.94 -10.35 -1.54
C PHE A 20 -2.10 -10.28 -2.51
N ARG A 21 -1.82 -10.43 -3.81
CA ARG A 21 -2.86 -10.43 -4.84
C ARG A 21 -3.89 -11.52 -4.60
N ASP A 22 -3.43 -12.75 -4.39
CA ASP A 22 -4.35 -13.88 -4.23
C ASP A 22 -5.27 -13.70 -3.02
N VAL A 23 -4.71 -13.22 -1.90
CA VAL A 23 -5.48 -12.97 -0.69
C VAL A 23 -6.51 -11.87 -0.92
N LEU A 24 -6.11 -10.78 -1.56
CA LEU A 24 -7.00 -9.65 -1.81
C LEU A 24 -8.12 -10.02 -2.77
N LEU A 25 -7.80 -10.73 -3.85
CA LEU A 25 -8.82 -11.18 -4.79
C LEU A 25 -9.82 -12.13 -4.13
N ALA A 26 -9.34 -13.01 -3.25
CA ALA A 26 -10.21 -13.93 -2.53
C ALA A 26 -11.20 -13.19 -1.61
N LYS A 27 -10.85 -11.99 -1.17
CA LYS A 27 -11.72 -11.17 -0.34
C LYS A 27 -12.62 -10.22 -1.13
N GLY A 28 -12.58 -10.30 -2.45
CA GLY A 28 -13.44 -9.50 -3.31
C GLY A 28 -12.89 -8.15 -3.72
N TYR A 29 -11.63 -7.86 -3.41
CA TYR A 29 -10.99 -6.62 -3.84
C TYR A 29 -10.47 -6.75 -5.26
N ARG A 30 -10.33 -5.62 -5.95
CA ARG A 30 -9.63 -5.54 -7.23
C ARG A 30 -8.19 -5.08 -6.95
N THR A 31 -7.25 -5.57 -7.74
CA THR A 31 -5.84 -5.25 -7.51
C THR A 31 -5.20 -4.63 -8.74
N LEU A 32 -4.28 -3.70 -8.48
CA LEU A 32 -3.31 -3.21 -9.45
C LEU A 32 -1.95 -3.60 -8.91
N GLU A 33 -1.00 -3.89 -9.79
CA GLU A 33 0.33 -4.36 -9.40
C GLU A 33 1.40 -3.45 -9.97
N ALA A 34 2.34 -3.04 -9.12
CA ALA A 34 3.51 -2.29 -9.52
C ALA A 34 4.73 -2.91 -8.88
N THR A 35 5.83 -2.99 -9.61
CA THR A 35 7.08 -3.55 -9.10
C THR A 35 8.14 -2.47 -8.85
N THR A 36 7.86 -1.23 -9.23
CA THR A 36 8.76 -0.10 -9.04
C THR A 36 7.98 1.10 -8.51
N GLY A 37 8.68 2.04 -7.91
CA GLY A 37 8.06 3.26 -7.42
C GLY A 37 7.52 4.14 -8.53
N GLU A 38 8.23 4.21 -9.66
CA GLU A 38 7.77 4.98 -10.81
C GLU A 38 6.46 4.43 -11.35
N GLU A 39 6.37 3.11 -11.51
CA GLU A 39 5.16 2.45 -11.97
C GLU A 39 4.02 2.67 -10.99
N ALA A 40 4.32 2.62 -9.69
CA ALA A 40 3.32 2.84 -8.65
C ALA A 40 2.68 4.22 -8.75
N VAL A 41 3.51 5.25 -8.92
CA VAL A 41 3.01 6.62 -9.05
C VAL A 41 2.14 6.76 -10.30
N ALA A 42 2.61 6.23 -11.42
CA ALA A 42 1.86 6.31 -12.68
C ALA A 42 0.49 5.63 -12.58
N LEU A 43 0.45 4.41 -12.03
CA LEU A 43 -0.81 3.66 -11.88
C LEU A 43 -1.74 4.34 -10.88
N ALA A 44 -1.21 4.86 -9.79
CA ALA A 44 -2.04 5.52 -8.78
C ALA A 44 -2.68 6.79 -9.34
N VAL A 45 -1.92 7.59 -10.07
CA VAL A 45 -2.45 8.81 -10.68
C VAL A 45 -3.50 8.48 -11.74
N GLU A 46 -3.25 7.45 -12.54
CA GLU A 46 -4.18 7.05 -13.60
C GLU A 46 -5.48 6.47 -13.05
N HIS A 47 -5.40 5.61 -12.04
CA HIS A 47 -6.56 4.84 -11.57
C HIS A 47 -7.19 5.33 -10.28
N SER A 48 -6.51 6.16 -9.51
CA SER A 48 -6.98 6.64 -8.20
C SER A 48 -7.48 5.50 -7.32
N PRO A 49 -6.59 4.56 -6.93
CA PRO A 49 -7.02 3.41 -6.13
C PRO A 49 -7.55 3.83 -4.75
N ASP A 50 -8.28 2.93 -4.12
CA ASP A 50 -8.84 3.17 -2.80
C ASP A 50 -7.82 3.01 -1.68
N LEU A 51 -6.75 2.25 -1.93
CA LEU A 51 -5.68 1.99 -0.97
C LEU A 51 -4.41 1.64 -1.72
N VAL A 52 -3.27 2.07 -1.20
CA VAL A 52 -1.95 1.69 -1.73
C VAL A 52 -1.17 0.97 -0.65
N LEU A 53 -0.64 -0.21 -0.98
CA LEU A 53 0.28 -0.96 -0.13
C LEU A 53 1.66 -0.81 -0.75
N MET A 54 2.55 -0.08 -0.07
CA MET A 54 3.82 0.36 -0.63
C MET A 54 5.02 -0.23 0.09
N ASP A 55 5.78 -1.07 -0.58
CA ASP A 55 7.04 -1.55 -0.04
C ASP A 55 7.99 -0.36 0.17
N ILE A 56 8.67 -0.34 1.30
CA ILE A 56 9.64 0.72 1.60
C ILE A 56 10.88 0.57 0.72
N GLN A 57 11.28 -0.67 0.42
CA GLN A 57 12.49 -0.95 -0.36
C GLN A 57 12.12 -1.33 -1.79
N LEU A 58 12.14 -0.34 -2.68
CA LEU A 58 11.86 -0.53 -4.10
C LEU A 58 13.15 -0.39 -4.91
N PRO A 59 13.21 -0.98 -6.12
CA PRO A 59 14.46 -1.00 -6.89
C PRO A 59 14.88 0.34 -7.50
N ASP A 60 13.94 1.25 -7.72
CA ASP A 60 14.24 2.54 -8.39
C ASP A 60 14.25 3.72 -7.42
N ILE A 61 13.15 3.93 -6.71
CA ILE A 61 13.05 4.96 -5.66
C ILE A 61 12.51 4.29 -4.41
N ASP A 62 12.86 4.80 -3.24
CA ASP A 62 12.35 4.19 -2.03
C ASP A 62 10.86 4.54 -1.83
N GLY A 63 10.19 3.80 -0.93
CA GLY A 63 8.76 3.99 -0.69
C GLY A 63 8.42 5.38 -0.17
N VAL A 64 9.33 6.00 0.59
CA VAL A 64 9.10 7.35 1.13
C VAL A 64 9.09 8.38 0.01
N ALA A 65 10.03 8.25 -0.95
CA ALA A 65 10.07 9.16 -2.11
C ALA A 65 8.83 8.97 -2.98
N ALA A 66 8.41 7.73 -3.21
CA ALA A 66 7.21 7.45 -3.98
C ALA A 66 5.97 8.06 -3.29
N LEU A 67 5.88 7.92 -1.98
CA LEU A 67 4.80 8.53 -1.20
C LEU A 67 4.75 10.04 -1.39
N GLY A 68 5.91 10.70 -1.34
CA GLY A 68 5.98 12.15 -1.55
C GLY A 68 5.41 12.56 -2.90
N ARG A 69 5.69 11.77 -3.94
CA ARG A 69 5.15 12.06 -5.26
C ARG A 69 3.63 11.84 -5.32
N LEU A 70 3.12 10.82 -4.64
CA LEU A 70 1.68 10.60 -4.55
C LEU A 70 0.98 11.76 -3.85
N ARG A 71 1.56 12.26 -2.76
CA ARG A 71 0.97 13.37 -2.00
C ARG A 71 1.00 14.69 -2.77
N ALA A 72 1.91 14.82 -3.74
CA ALA A 72 2.02 16.01 -4.56
C ALA A 72 0.98 16.06 -5.69
N GLU A 73 0.36 14.92 -6.03
CA GLU A 73 -0.64 14.86 -7.09
C GLU A 73 -2.04 14.99 -6.51
N ALA A 74 -2.87 15.82 -7.12
CA ALA A 74 -4.22 16.10 -6.61
C ALA A 74 -5.07 14.82 -6.52
N ARG A 75 -4.94 13.91 -7.49
CA ARG A 75 -5.75 12.69 -7.54
C ARG A 75 -5.39 11.67 -6.47
N THR A 76 -4.19 11.76 -5.90
CA THR A 76 -3.68 10.78 -4.95
C THR A 76 -3.28 11.40 -3.61
N ALA A 77 -3.48 12.71 -3.45
CA ALA A 77 -3.01 13.41 -2.27
C ALA A 77 -3.59 12.87 -0.96
N SER A 78 -4.80 12.34 -0.99
CA SER A 78 -5.47 11.84 0.21
C SER A 78 -5.72 10.34 0.21
N VAL A 79 -5.20 9.59 -0.78
CA VAL A 79 -5.38 8.13 -0.80
C VAL A 79 -4.63 7.51 0.39
N PRO A 80 -5.22 6.56 1.11
CA PRO A 80 -4.50 5.89 2.18
C PRO A 80 -3.33 5.08 1.62
N VAL A 81 -2.16 5.22 2.23
CA VAL A 81 -0.95 4.48 1.85
C VAL A 81 -0.37 3.81 3.08
N LEU A 82 -0.26 2.49 3.02
CA LEU A 82 0.34 1.70 4.09
C LEU A 82 1.73 1.25 3.66
N ALA A 83 2.69 1.40 4.56
CA ALA A 83 4.05 0.92 4.30
C ALA A 83 4.14 -0.57 4.54
N LEU A 84 4.81 -1.30 3.63
CA LEU A 84 5.18 -2.71 3.86
C LEU A 84 6.65 -2.70 4.21
N THR A 85 7.01 -3.24 5.37
CA THR A 85 8.39 -3.13 5.84
C THR A 85 8.85 -4.36 6.59
N ALA A 86 10.08 -4.79 6.32
CA ALA A 86 10.75 -5.83 7.11
C ALA A 86 11.44 -5.24 8.35
N GLN A 87 11.44 -3.91 8.48
CA GLN A 87 12.16 -3.20 9.53
C GLN A 87 11.21 -2.47 10.48
N ALA A 88 10.27 -3.21 11.06
CA ALA A 88 9.31 -2.64 12.00
C ALA A 88 9.90 -2.65 13.42
N MET A 89 10.85 -1.77 13.65
CA MET A 89 11.48 -1.63 14.96
C MET A 89 10.81 -0.52 15.76
N GLU A 90 11.11 -0.48 17.04
CA GLU A 90 10.63 0.60 17.91
C GLU A 90 11.03 1.96 17.32
N GLY A 91 10.07 2.86 17.23
CA GLY A 91 10.29 4.18 16.64
C GLY A 91 9.99 4.26 15.16
N ASP A 92 9.95 3.12 14.45
CA ASP A 92 9.68 3.13 13.01
C ASP A 92 8.26 3.57 12.69
N ARG A 93 7.32 3.22 13.56
CA ARG A 93 5.93 3.63 13.36
C ARG A 93 5.82 5.15 13.28
N GLU A 94 6.42 5.86 14.22
CA GLU A 94 6.41 7.32 14.24
C GLU A 94 7.10 7.89 13.01
N ARG A 95 8.19 7.27 12.60
CA ARG A 95 8.93 7.71 11.41
C ARG A 95 8.07 7.58 10.15
N PHE A 96 7.38 6.44 9.98
CA PHE A 96 6.53 6.25 8.81
C PHE A 96 5.34 7.20 8.82
N LEU A 97 4.71 7.39 9.98
CA LEU A 97 3.58 8.31 10.09
C LEU A 97 4.02 9.75 9.82
N ALA A 98 5.21 10.14 10.32
CA ALA A 98 5.76 11.46 10.08
C ALA A 98 6.08 11.69 8.60
N ALA A 99 6.43 10.62 7.87
CA ALA A 99 6.70 10.70 6.44
C ALA A 99 5.42 10.83 5.61
N GLY A 100 4.25 10.54 6.19
CA GLY A 100 2.97 10.67 5.51
C GLY A 100 2.24 9.37 5.23
N PHE A 101 2.79 8.22 5.65
CA PHE A 101 2.07 6.95 5.57
C PHE A 101 0.94 6.94 6.60
N ASP A 102 -0.16 6.29 6.24
CA ASP A 102 -1.31 6.18 7.13
C ASP A 102 -1.14 5.06 8.17
N GLY A 103 -0.23 4.13 7.89
CA GLY A 103 0.08 3.04 8.79
C GLY A 103 1.15 2.16 8.17
N TYR A 104 1.41 0.99 8.78
CA TYR A 104 2.39 0.07 8.22
C TYR A 104 2.00 -1.38 8.53
N ILE A 105 2.55 -2.29 7.72
CA ILE A 105 2.39 -3.74 7.89
C ILE A 105 3.79 -4.33 7.92
N SER A 106 4.10 -5.07 8.98
CA SER A 106 5.41 -5.71 9.15
C SER A 106 5.52 -6.97 8.32
N LYS A 107 6.68 -7.21 7.74
CA LYS A 107 7.02 -8.48 7.11
C LYS A 107 7.81 -9.34 8.10
N PRO A 108 7.66 -10.65 8.12
CA PRO A 108 6.74 -11.46 7.32
C PRO A 108 5.28 -11.19 7.69
N VAL A 109 4.42 -11.18 6.69
CA VAL A 109 3.03 -10.77 6.87
C VAL A 109 2.22 -11.88 7.52
N ASN A 110 1.47 -11.53 8.56
CA ASN A 110 0.43 -12.41 9.10
C ASN A 110 -0.82 -12.13 8.26
N LEU A 111 -1.33 -13.13 7.55
CA LEU A 111 -2.42 -12.93 6.61
C LEU A 111 -3.71 -12.43 7.25
N ALA A 112 -4.03 -12.91 8.45
CA ALA A 112 -5.23 -12.46 9.14
C ALA A 112 -5.13 -10.98 9.51
N GLU A 113 -3.98 -10.56 10.00
CA GLU A 113 -3.74 -9.15 10.33
C GLU A 113 -3.70 -8.28 9.08
N PHE A 114 -3.12 -8.80 7.99
CA PHE A 114 -3.06 -8.11 6.71
C PHE A 114 -4.47 -7.80 6.21
N VAL A 115 -5.33 -8.81 6.17
CA VAL A 115 -6.72 -8.64 5.72
C VAL A 115 -7.47 -7.68 6.62
N ALA A 116 -7.33 -7.83 7.94
CA ALA A 116 -8.01 -6.95 8.89
C ALA A 116 -7.59 -5.49 8.71
N THR A 117 -6.29 -5.26 8.49
CA THR A 117 -5.77 -3.91 8.28
C THR A 117 -6.29 -3.32 6.99
N VAL A 118 -6.29 -4.09 5.91
CA VAL A 118 -6.82 -3.64 4.63
C VAL A 118 -8.29 -3.27 4.76
N GLU A 119 -9.08 -4.09 5.43
CA GLU A 119 -10.51 -3.83 5.63
C GLU A 119 -10.75 -2.53 6.39
N ILE A 120 -9.94 -2.26 7.41
CA ILE A 120 -10.06 -1.01 8.17
C ILE A 120 -9.90 0.21 7.25
N TYR A 121 -8.89 0.19 6.39
CA TYR A 121 -8.62 1.34 5.53
C TYR A 121 -9.57 1.45 4.35
N CYS A 122 -10.08 0.34 3.85
CA CYS A 122 -11.05 0.37 2.75
C CYS A 122 -12.47 0.72 3.22
N GLU A 123 -12.85 0.30 4.42
CA GLU A 123 -14.18 0.55 4.96
C GLU A 123 -14.21 1.78 5.86
N GLY A 124 -13.25 1.86 6.78
CA GLY A 124 -13.17 2.98 7.72
C GLY A 124 -12.92 4.31 7.05
N GLY A 125 -12.16 4.29 5.95
CA GLY A 125 -11.86 5.50 5.21
C GLY A 125 -13.08 6.16 4.59
N SER A 126 -14.17 5.44 4.47
CA SER A 126 -15.42 5.97 3.92
C SER A 126 -16.31 6.64 4.97
N GLN A 127 -15.88 6.60 6.20
CA GLN A 127 -16.66 7.15 7.32
C GLN A 127 -16.55 8.64 7.43
#